data_daea2827a8c014ecc8f341e0d5002ade
#
_entry.id   daea2827a8c014ecc8f341e0d5002ade
#
_cell.length_a   1.000
_cell.length_b   1.000
_cell.length_c   1.000
_cell.angle_alpha   90.00
_cell.angle_beta   90.00
_cell.angle_gamma   90.00
#
_symmetry.space_group_name_H-M   'P 1'
#
loop_
_entity.id
_entity.type
_entity.pdbx_description
1 polymer ?
#
loop_
_entity_poly.entity_id
_entity_poly.type
_entity_poly.pdbx_seq_one_letter_code
_entity_poly.pdbx_strand_id
1 'polypeptide(L)'
;MQHHVALATIFEMLEVAGRADLKSDLLQELERQRHTLISFKSNPNVQAEMLDKVLDDVDRASSALVASTGKTGQNVRDNEWLMSIRGRTIIPGGACEFDLPSYHAWQKNTAEKRFADISAWFAPIAPLFDAINVVLRLLRESGSTSKVIAQAGSYQQMLQGKVYQLLRVNVLQELGAIPEISANKYMLWIRFMSQDGDMKPKAYENDIPFDLTLCNF
;
A
#
# COMPACT_ATOMS: atom_id res chain seq x y z
N MET A 1 6.58 17.82 13.87
CA MET A 1 6.34 17.43 12.46
C MET A 1 5.89 15.96 12.33
N GLN A 2 6.63 14.97 12.83
CA GLN A 2 6.32 13.52 12.65
C GLN A 2 4.91 13.09 13.11
N HIS A 3 4.43 13.56 14.27
CA HIS A 3 3.10 13.19 14.79
C HIS A 3 1.94 13.85 14.02
N HIS A 4 2.17 14.98 13.37
CA HIS A 4 1.19 15.56 12.46
C HIS A 4 1.04 14.71 11.20
N VAL A 5 2.16 14.24 10.64
CA VAL A 5 2.14 13.32 9.49
C VAL A 5 1.42 12.02 9.86
N ALA A 6 1.67 11.46 11.05
CA ALA A 6 0.99 10.25 11.51
C ALA A 6 -0.54 10.43 11.60
N LEU A 7 -1.02 11.58 12.11
CA LEU A 7 -2.46 11.89 12.12
C LEU A 7 -3.02 12.03 10.70
N ALA A 8 -2.32 12.75 9.81
CA ALA A 8 -2.73 12.88 8.42
C ALA A 8 -2.84 11.49 7.74
N THR A 9 -1.86 10.61 7.97
CA THR A 9 -1.90 9.24 7.48
C THR A 9 -3.11 8.46 8.03
N ILE A 10 -3.42 8.58 9.32
CA ILE A 10 -4.64 7.94 9.88
C ILE A 10 -5.90 8.46 9.16
N PHE A 11 -5.98 9.74 8.84
CA PHE A 11 -7.12 10.29 8.10
C PHE A 11 -7.21 9.76 6.67
N GLU A 12 -6.09 9.61 5.97
CA GLU A 12 -6.04 8.94 4.66
C GLU A 12 -6.46 7.47 4.75
N MET A 13 -5.98 6.75 5.77
CA MET A 13 -6.38 5.36 6.03
C MET A 13 -7.89 5.23 6.28
N LEU A 14 -8.53 6.21 6.91
CA LEU A 14 -9.98 6.23 7.10
C LEU A 14 -10.75 6.32 5.77
N GLU A 15 -10.22 6.98 4.76
CA GLU A 15 -10.85 7.02 3.43
C GLU A 15 -10.85 5.62 2.79
N VAL A 16 -9.72 4.93 2.87
CA VAL A 16 -9.61 3.54 2.38
C VAL A 16 -10.56 2.63 3.17
N ALA A 17 -10.52 2.70 4.50
CA ALA A 17 -11.36 1.91 5.40
C ALA A 17 -12.87 2.22 5.27
N GLY A 18 -13.22 3.36 4.67
CA GLY A 18 -14.60 3.77 4.41
C GLY A 18 -15.32 3.01 3.30
N ARG A 19 -14.60 2.23 2.48
CA ARG A 19 -15.19 1.43 1.40
C ARG A 19 -16.00 0.28 2.00
N ALA A 20 -17.27 0.20 1.63
CA ALA A 20 -18.23 -0.70 2.27
C ALA A 20 -17.83 -2.19 2.16
N ASP A 21 -17.31 -2.59 1.02
CA ASP A 21 -17.06 -4.00 0.71
C ASP A 21 -15.63 -4.46 1.03
N LEU A 22 -14.72 -3.53 1.41
CA LEU A 22 -13.30 -3.82 1.55
C LEU A 22 -13.00 -4.94 2.57
N LYS A 23 -13.70 -4.95 3.70
CA LYS A 23 -13.52 -5.98 4.73
C LYS A 23 -13.94 -7.36 4.22
N SER A 24 -15.08 -7.47 3.55
CA SER A 24 -15.59 -8.72 2.98
C SER A 24 -14.71 -9.21 1.85
N ASP A 25 -14.26 -8.31 0.98
CA ASP A 25 -13.36 -8.64 -0.13
C ASP A 25 -12.02 -9.18 0.37
N LEU A 26 -11.46 -8.55 1.41
CA LEU A 26 -10.21 -9.01 2.02
C LEU A 26 -10.35 -10.38 2.69
N LEU A 27 -11.45 -10.62 3.40
CA LEU A 27 -11.71 -11.94 4.03
C LEU A 27 -11.85 -13.03 2.97
N GLN A 28 -12.56 -12.75 1.88
CA GLN A 28 -12.70 -13.68 0.76
C GLN A 28 -11.35 -13.94 0.09
N GLU A 29 -10.54 -12.91 -0.10
CA GLU A 29 -9.22 -13.05 -0.71
C GLU A 29 -8.25 -13.84 0.20
N LEU A 30 -8.22 -13.55 1.50
CA LEU A 30 -7.40 -14.30 2.47
C LEU A 30 -7.77 -15.78 2.47
N GLU A 31 -9.07 -16.12 2.45
CA GLU A 31 -9.52 -17.51 2.39
C GLU A 31 -9.13 -18.18 1.07
N ARG A 32 -9.24 -17.49 -0.06
CA ARG A 32 -8.78 -17.98 -1.36
C ARG A 32 -7.28 -18.27 -1.34
N GLN A 33 -6.47 -17.35 -0.82
CA GLN A 33 -5.03 -17.54 -0.70
C GLN A 33 -4.67 -18.70 0.25
N ARG A 34 -5.38 -18.82 1.37
CA ARG A 34 -5.24 -19.93 2.29
C ARG A 34 -5.42 -21.28 1.60
N HIS A 35 -6.49 -21.43 0.82
CA HIS A 35 -6.75 -22.66 0.05
C HIS A 35 -5.63 -22.95 -0.95
N THR A 36 -5.16 -21.93 -1.67
CA THR A 36 -4.04 -22.06 -2.62
C THR A 36 -2.77 -22.52 -1.91
N LEU A 37 -2.42 -21.89 -0.78
CA LEU A 37 -1.24 -22.24 0.01
C LEU A 37 -1.31 -23.68 0.56
N ILE A 38 -2.49 -24.11 1.04
CA ILE A 38 -2.69 -25.49 1.53
C ILE A 38 -2.44 -26.50 0.42
N SER A 39 -2.82 -26.20 -0.84
CA SER A 39 -2.55 -27.12 -1.96
C SER A 39 -1.07 -27.37 -2.21
N PHE A 40 -0.19 -26.45 -1.77
CA PHE A 40 1.25 -26.61 -1.87
C PHE A 40 1.88 -27.52 -0.79
N LYS A 41 1.13 -27.90 0.26
CA LYS A 41 1.65 -28.81 1.32
C LYS A 41 2.10 -30.18 0.80
N SER A 42 1.53 -30.63 -0.31
CA SER A 42 1.91 -31.90 -0.95
C SER A 42 3.08 -31.78 -1.94
N ASN A 43 3.57 -30.56 -2.20
CA ASN A 43 4.63 -30.31 -3.17
C ASN A 43 6.01 -30.46 -2.48
N PRO A 44 6.85 -31.45 -2.88
CA PRO A 44 8.14 -31.71 -2.26
C PRO A 44 9.17 -30.57 -2.46
N ASN A 45 8.92 -29.66 -3.41
CA ASN A 45 9.80 -28.52 -3.69
C ASN A 45 9.50 -27.30 -2.81
N VAL A 46 8.46 -27.36 -1.98
CA VAL A 46 8.08 -26.27 -1.09
C VAL A 46 8.64 -26.53 0.31
N GLN A 47 9.31 -25.54 0.87
CA GLN A 47 9.79 -25.59 2.24
C GLN A 47 8.63 -25.52 3.23
N ALA A 48 8.35 -26.61 3.94
CA ALA A 48 7.19 -26.73 4.83
C ALA A 48 7.17 -25.63 5.91
N GLU A 49 8.31 -25.32 6.53
CA GLU A 49 8.41 -24.27 7.57
C GLU A 49 8.07 -22.87 7.05
N MET A 50 8.46 -22.55 5.81
CA MET A 50 8.14 -21.26 5.19
C MET A 50 6.66 -21.19 4.85
N LEU A 51 6.10 -22.28 4.32
CA LEU A 51 4.67 -22.37 4.00
C LEU A 51 3.81 -22.23 5.26
N ASP A 52 4.17 -22.92 6.36
CA ASP A 52 3.44 -22.85 7.61
C ASP A 52 3.47 -21.42 8.20
N LYS A 53 4.61 -20.71 8.14
CA LYS A 53 4.69 -19.30 8.56
C LYS A 53 3.75 -18.40 7.75
N VAL A 54 3.68 -18.59 6.44
CA VAL A 54 2.79 -17.81 5.59
C VAL A 54 1.33 -18.11 5.89
N LEU A 55 0.99 -19.39 6.12
CA LEU A 55 -0.36 -19.79 6.55
C LEU A 55 -0.74 -19.20 7.90
N ASP A 56 0.18 -19.20 8.88
CA ASP A 56 -0.03 -18.56 10.18
C ASP A 56 -0.28 -17.05 10.05
N ASP A 57 0.43 -16.36 9.15
CA ASP A 57 0.21 -14.94 8.89
C ASP A 57 -1.18 -14.69 8.30
N VAL A 58 -1.63 -15.52 7.34
CA VAL A 58 -2.96 -15.44 6.74
C VAL A 58 -4.04 -15.71 7.78
N ASP A 59 -3.91 -16.77 8.56
CA ASP A 59 -4.87 -17.16 9.59
C ASP A 59 -4.99 -16.12 10.69
N ARG A 60 -3.87 -15.51 11.11
CA ARG A 60 -3.82 -14.43 12.09
C ARG A 60 -4.52 -13.18 11.58
N ALA A 61 -4.20 -12.75 10.34
CA ALA A 61 -4.80 -11.57 9.73
C ALA A 61 -6.32 -11.75 9.55
N SER A 62 -6.75 -12.92 9.06
CA SER A 62 -8.17 -13.25 8.89
C SER A 62 -8.90 -13.24 10.24
N SER A 63 -8.36 -13.92 11.26
CA SER A 63 -8.96 -13.99 12.59
C SER A 63 -9.09 -12.61 13.24
N ALA A 64 -8.04 -11.78 13.16
CA ALA A 64 -8.07 -10.42 13.69
C ALA A 64 -9.10 -9.55 12.96
N LEU A 65 -9.20 -9.68 11.64
CA LEU A 65 -10.15 -8.94 10.83
C LEU A 65 -11.60 -9.38 11.11
N VAL A 66 -11.85 -10.66 11.32
CA VAL A 66 -13.17 -11.20 11.74
C VAL A 66 -13.55 -10.68 13.11
N ALA A 67 -12.60 -10.71 14.09
CA ALA A 67 -12.82 -10.24 15.46
C ALA A 67 -13.07 -8.72 15.54
N SER A 68 -12.64 -7.93 14.56
CA SER A 68 -12.90 -6.49 14.51
C SER A 68 -14.40 -6.26 14.29
N THR A 69 -15.10 -5.76 15.32
CA THR A 69 -16.54 -5.50 15.28
C THR A 69 -16.85 -4.10 14.75
N GLY A 70 -18.00 -3.94 14.12
CA GLY A 70 -18.49 -2.64 13.64
C GLY A 70 -17.79 -2.16 12.36
N LYS A 71 -18.02 -0.88 12.05
CA LYS A 71 -17.44 -0.22 10.87
C LYS A 71 -16.01 0.20 11.17
N THR A 72 -15.06 -0.27 10.38
CA THR A 72 -13.63 0.08 10.56
C THR A 72 -13.41 1.58 10.59
N GLY A 73 -12.69 2.04 11.61
CA GLY A 73 -12.38 3.47 11.82
C GLY A 73 -13.53 4.30 12.37
N GLN A 74 -14.65 3.68 12.82
CA GLN A 74 -15.76 4.41 13.42
C GLN A 74 -15.32 5.14 14.70
N ASN A 75 -14.47 4.54 15.52
CA ASN A 75 -13.89 5.15 16.71
C ASN A 75 -13.17 6.48 16.45
N VAL A 76 -12.50 6.61 15.30
CA VAL A 76 -11.84 7.86 14.90
C VAL A 76 -12.86 8.85 14.37
N ARG A 77 -13.86 8.38 13.60
CA ARG A 77 -14.95 9.24 13.08
C ARG A 77 -15.83 9.81 14.19
N ASP A 78 -16.04 9.07 15.26
CA ASP A 78 -16.82 9.50 16.42
C ASP A 78 -16.01 10.41 17.37
N ASN A 79 -14.71 10.52 17.16
CA ASN A 79 -13.85 11.44 17.90
C ASN A 79 -13.93 12.84 17.30
N GLU A 80 -14.77 13.69 17.87
CA GLU A 80 -15.00 15.08 17.40
C GLU A 80 -13.71 15.88 17.35
N TRP A 81 -12.79 15.66 18.31
CA TRP A 81 -11.51 16.37 18.34
C TRP A 81 -10.64 15.99 17.13
N LEU A 82 -10.51 14.68 16.82
CA LEU A 82 -9.79 14.23 15.63
C LEU A 82 -10.44 14.74 14.34
N MET A 83 -11.77 14.72 14.27
CA MET A 83 -12.49 15.20 13.09
C MET A 83 -12.37 16.73 12.91
N SER A 84 -12.28 17.50 13.99
CA SER A 84 -12.00 18.92 13.91
C SER A 84 -10.60 19.19 13.33
N ILE A 85 -9.59 18.45 13.74
CA ILE A 85 -8.22 18.53 13.19
C ILE A 85 -8.26 18.18 11.69
N ARG A 86 -8.90 17.06 11.32
CA ARG A 86 -9.04 16.63 9.93
C ARG A 86 -9.67 17.71 9.06
N GLY A 87 -10.78 18.30 9.52
CA GLY A 87 -11.49 19.35 8.77
C GLY A 87 -10.65 20.62 8.56
N ARG A 88 -9.71 20.90 9.46
CA ARG A 88 -8.85 22.09 9.38
C ARG A 88 -7.54 21.84 8.62
N THR A 89 -7.01 20.61 8.60
CA THR A 89 -5.77 20.29 7.88
C THR A 89 -5.87 20.44 6.37
N ILE A 90 -7.08 20.36 5.81
CA ILE A 90 -7.33 20.58 4.37
C ILE A 90 -7.40 22.07 3.99
N ILE A 91 -7.45 22.96 4.98
CA ILE A 91 -7.50 24.43 4.77
C ILE A 91 -6.08 24.98 4.89
N PRO A 92 -5.56 25.73 3.90
CA PRO A 92 -4.26 26.38 4.02
C PRO A 92 -4.17 27.25 5.28
N GLY A 93 -3.20 26.96 6.16
CA GLY A 93 -3.06 27.64 7.45
C GLY A 93 -4.06 27.23 8.53
N GLY A 94 -5.05 26.40 8.25
CA GLY A 94 -6.13 26.03 9.17
C GLY A 94 -5.70 25.19 10.39
N ALA A 95 -4.47 24.65 10.39
CA ALA A 95 -3.90 23.92 11.54
C ALA A 95 -3.06 24.83 12.47
N CYS A 96 -3.22 26.15 12.40
CA CYS A 96 -2.53 27.09 13.26
C CYS A 96 -3.08 27.05 14.71
N GLU A 97 -2.32 27.64 15.64
CA GLU A 97 -2.66 27.59 17.07
C GLU A 97 -3.96 28.34 17.39
N PHE A 98 -4.32 29.36 16.61
CA PHE A 98 -5.58 30.11 16.76
C PHE A 98 -6.80 29.27 16.42
N ASP A 99 -6.72 28.49 15.34
CA ASP A 99 -7.84 27.68 14.88
C ASP A 99 -7.98 26.38 15.65
N LEU A 100 -6.84 25.82 16.12
CA LEU A 100 -6.77 24.55 16.83
C LEU A 100 -5.91 24.63 18.10
N PRO A 101 -6.32 25.42 19.11
CA PRO A 101 -5.53 25.61 20.32
C PRO A 101 -5.32 24.30 21.10
N SER A 102 -6.31 23.41 21.15
CA SER A 102 -6.21 22.11 21.80
C SER A 102 -5.24 21.16 21.08
N TYR A 103 -5.18 21.23 19.75
CA TYR A 103 -4.20 20.47 18.96
C TYR A 103 -2.78 20.98 19.20
N HIS A 104 -2.60 22.31 19.24
CA HIS A 104 -1.32 22.90 19.56
C HIS A 104 -0.83 22.49 20.96
N ALA A 105 -1.75 22.51 21.96
CA ALA A 105 -1.43 22.03 23.31
C ALA A 105 -1.04 20.54 23.31
N TRP A 106 -1.76 19.71 22.56
CA TRP A 106 -1.43 18.29 22.42
C TRP A 106 -0.03 18.07 21.78
N GLN A 107 0.34 18.86 20.79
CA GLN A 107 1.66 18.80 20.16
C GLN A 107 2.84 19.08 21.14
N LYS A 108 2.57 19.80 22.25
CA LYS A 108 3.54 20.08 23.32
C LYS A 108 3.67 18.96 24.36
N ASN A 109 2.81 17.94 24.33
CA ASN A 109 2.97 16.76 25.17
C ASN A 109 4.29 16.04 24.86
N THR A 110 4.72 15.15 25.75
CA THR A 110 5.91 14.31 25.50
C THR A 110 5.72 13.42 24.27
N ALA A 111 6.81 12.99 23.66
CA ALA A 111 6.75 12.11 22.49
C ALA A 111 6.04 10.79 22.80
N GLU A 112 6.28 10.23 24.00
CA GLU A 112 5.70 9.00 24.50
C GLU A 112 4.18 9.13 24.63
N LYS A 113 3.69 10.26 25.17
CA LYS A 113 2.25 10.52 25.31
C LYS A 113 1.59 10.61 23.94
N ARG A 114 2.17 11.38 23.00
CA ARG A 114 1.62 11.50 21.64
C ARG A 114 1.63 10.17 20.91
N PHE A 115 2.69 9.35 21.09
CA PHE A 115 2.75 8.02 20.49
C PHE A 115 1.68 7.09 21.05
N ALA A 116 1.46 7.10 22.36
CA ALA A 116 0.41 6.30 23.01
C ALA A 116 -0.98 6.68 22.48
N ASP A 117 -1.27 7.98 22.37
CA ASP A 117 -2.56 8.47 21.86
C ASP A 117 -2.77 8.04 20.39
N ILE A 118 -1.78 8.23 19.51
CA ILE A 118 -1.84 7.82 18.11
C ILE A 118 -2.03 6.31 17.99
N SER A 119 -1.30 5.54 18.78
CA SER A 119 -1.41 4.07 18.79
C SER A 119 -2.80 3.62 19.21
N ALA A 120 -3.40 4.26 20.22
CA ALA A 120 -4.75 3.97 20.68
C ALA A 120 -5.81 4.28 19.61
N TRP A 121 -5.65 5.36 18.86
CA TRP A 121 -6.56 5.71 17.75
C TRP A 121 -6.42 4.78 16.56
N PHE A 122 -5.20 4.31 16.29
CA PHE A 122 -4.91 3.41 15.19
C PHE A 122 -5.30 1.96 15.47
N ALA A 123 -5.19 1.49 16.73
CA ALA A 123 -5.37 0.09 17.09
C ALA A 123 -6.66 -0.57 16.52
N PRO A 124 -7.86 0.09 16.54
CA PRO A 124 -9.07 -0.50 15.96
C PRO A 124 -9.07 -0.56 14.42
N ILE A 125 -8.15 0.14 13.77
CA ILE A 125 -8.02 0.16 12.30
C ILE A 125 -6.96 -0.86 11.85
N ALA A 126 -5.98 -1.16 12.71
CA ALA A 126 -4.84 -2.01 12.41
C ALA A 126 -5.22 -3.35 11.74
N PRO A 127 -6.23 -4.12 12.21
CA PRO A 127 -6.56 -5.41 11.61
C PRO A 127 -6.88 -5.35 10.12
N LEU A 128 -7.51 -4.27 9.64
CA LEU A 128 -7.80 -4.09 8.23
C LEU A 128 -6.50 -3.90 7.41
N PHE A 129 -5.59 -3.06 7.91
CA PHE A 129 -4.33 -2.79 7.22
C PHE A 129 -3.33 -3.93 7.30
N ASP A 130 -3.36 -4.71 8.39
CA ASP A 130 -2.58 -5.95 8.49
C ASP A 130 -3.05 -6.97 7.44
N ALA A 131 -4.36 -7.12 7.26
CA ALA A 131 -4.94 -7.96 6.21
C ALA A 131 -4.54 -7.48 4.80
N ILE A 132 -4.63 -6.17 4.53
CA ILE A 132 -4.16 -5.57 3.26
C ILE A 132 -2.67 -5.88 3.03
N ASN A 133 -1.84 -5.72 4.06
CA ASN A 133 -0.39 -5.97 3.96
C ASN A 133 -0.09 -7.43 3.64
N VAL A 134 -0.81 -8.39 4.25
CA VAL A 134 -0.65 -9.82 3.94
C VAL A 134 -1.03 -10.10 2.49
N VAL A 135 -2.20 -9.64 2.02
CA VAL A 135 -2.65 -9.84 0.64
C VAL A 135 -1.69 -9.20 -0.36
N LEU A 136 -1.25 -7.96 -0.12
CA LEU A 136 -0.29 -7.28 -1.01
C LEU A 136 1.09 -7.94 -1.02
N ARG A 137 1.54 -8.49 0.12
CA ARG A 137 2.80 -9.24 0.18
C ARG A 137 2.69 -10.49 -0.70
N LEU A 138 1.65 -11.30 -0.52
CA LEU A 138 1.42 -12.50 -1.33
C LEU A 138 1.34 -12.18 -2.82
N LEU A 139 0.62 -11.12 -3.18
CA LEU A 139 0.52 -10.67 -4.57
C LEU A 139 1.89 -10.26 -5.15
N ARG A 140 2.71 -9.55 -4.38
CA ARG A 140 4.06 -9.16 -4.82
C ARG A 140 4.99 -10.36 -4.99
N GLU A 141 4.83 -11.38 -4.15
CA GLU A 141 5.62 -12.61 -4.17
C GLU A 141 5.16 -13.59 -5.27
N SER A 142 3.91 -13.50 -5.73
CA SER A 142 3.39 -14.32 -6.85
C SER A 142 3.96 -13.90 -8.21
N GLY A 143 4.69 -12.78 -8.28
CA GLY A 143 5.11 -12.19 -9.53
C GLY A 143 6.18 -12.96 -10.28
N SER A 144 6.04 -13.03 -11.61
CA SER A 144 7.07 -13.54 -12.51
C SER A 144 7.93 -12.38 -13.02
N THR A 145 9.24 -12.45 -12.73
CA THR A 145 10.20 -11.40 -13.11
C THR A 145 10.91 -11.78 -14.41
N SER A 146 10.97 -10.84 -15.34
CA SER A 146 11.75 -10.92 -16.58
C SER A 146 12.71 -9.74 -16.70
N LYS A 147 13.93 -10.02 -17.21
CA LYS A 147 14.90 -8.98 -17.57
C LYS A 147 14.62 -8.53 -18.99
N VAL A 148 14.39 -7.27 -19.17
CA VAL A 148 14.00 -6.67 -20.45
C VAL A 148 14.77 -5.38 -20.72
N ILE A 149 14.75 -4.92 -21.96
CA ILE A 149 15.41 -3.69 -22.39
C ILE A 149 14.36 -2.77 -23.00
N ALA A 150 14.27 -1.54 -22.50
CA ALA A 150 13.53 -0.46 -23.14
C ALA A 150 14.42 0.18 -24.20
N GLN A 151 14.12 -0.06 -25.48
CA GLN A 151 14.85 0.51 -26.59
C GLN A 151 14.55 2.01 -26.70
N ALA A 152 15.60 2.83 -26.73
CA ALA A 152 15.48 4.30 -26.70
C ALA A 152 14.46 4.77 -25.62
N GLY A 153 14.57 4.19 -24.41
CA GLY A 153 13.70 4.51 -23.29
C GLY A 153 12.25 4.03 -23.40
N SER A 154 11.89 3.20 -24.39
CA SER A 154 10.52 2.75 -24.59
C SER A 154 10.41 1.22 -24.61
N TYR A 155 9.41 0.70 -23.89
CA TYR A 155 9.08 -0.73 -23.84
C TYR A 155 7.60 -0.95 -23.99
N GLN A 156 7.22 -1.97 -24.75
CA GLN A 156 5.84 -2.37 -24.96
C GLN A 156 5.71 -3.89 -24.88
N GLN A 157 4.63 -4.36 -24.23
CA GLN A 157 4.35 -5.78 -24.09
C GLN A 157 2.85 -6.05 -24.27
N MET A 158 2.52 -7.03 -25.11
CA MET A 158 1.16 -7.56 -25.21
C MET A 158 0.87 -8.48 -24.00
N LEU A 159 -0.24 -8.26 -23.31
CA LEU A 159 -0.64 -9.04 -22.14
C LEU A 159 -1.46 -10.29 -22.49
N GLN A 160 -1.79 -10.47 -23.77
CA GLN A 160 -2.47 -11.66 -24.32
C GLN A 160 -3.75 -12.06 -23.56
N GLY A 161 -4.49 -11.07 -23.05
CA GLY A 161 -5.71 -11.30 -22.28
C GLY A 161 -5.50 -11.77 -20.83
N LYS A 162 -4.27 -11.92 -20.38
CA LYS A 162 -3.98 -12.19 -18.95
C LYS A 162 -4.21 -10.92 -18.13
N VAL A 163 -4.86 -11.09 -16.99
CA VAL A 163 -5.11 -10.01 -16.04
C VAL A 163 -3.98 -10.01 -14.99
N TYR A 164 -3.32 -8.89 -14.85
CA TYR A 164 -2.33 -8.67 -13.80
C TYR A 164 -2.85 -7.57 -12.87
N GLN A 165 -2.80 -7.83 -11.56
CA GLN A 165 -3.27 -6.88 -10.56
C GLN A 165 -2.19 -5.89 -10.15
N LEU A 166 -0.90 -6.29 -10.27
CA LEU A 166 0.22 -5.45 -9.89
C LEU A 166 1.37 -5.65 -10.89
N LEU A 167 2.10 -4.58 -11.15
CA LEU A 167 3.40 -4.66 -11.84
C LEU A 167 4.47 -3.93 -11.02
N ARG A 168 5.71 -4.39 -11.13
CA ARG A 168 6.87 -3.74 -10.53
C ARG A 168 7.95 -3.58 -11.60
N VAL A 169 8.50 -2.37 -11.68
CA VAL A 169 9.64 -2.01 -12.51
C VAL A 169 10.82 -1.72 -11.59
N ASN A 170 11.91 -2.48 -11.76
CA ASN A 170 13.16 -2.20 -11.08
C ASN A 170 14.19 -1.74 -12.13
N VAL A 171 14.70 -0.54 -11.95
CA VAL A 171 15.74 0.07 -12.77
C VAL A 171 16.87 0.55 -11.87
N LEU A 172 18.11 0.50 -12.36
CA LEU A 172 19.27 0.99 -11.62
C LEU A 172 19.15 2.50 -11.38
N GLN A 173 19.28 2.92 -10.14
CA GLN A 173 19.17 4.33 -9.75
C GLN A 173 20.20 5.22 -10.45
N GLU A 174 21.37 4.67 -10.73
CA GLU A 174 22.49 5.36 -11.41
C GLU A 174 22.13 5.87 -12.82
N LEU A 175 21.14 5.23 -13.46
CA LEU A 175 20.65 5.66 -14.77
C LEU A 175 19.82 6.95 -14.71
N GLY A 176 19.34 7.36 -13.53
CA GLY A 176 18.46 8.52 -13.39
C GLY A 176 17.15 8.40 -14.18
N ALA A 177 16.77 7.18 -14.56
CA ALA A 177 15.62 6.91 -15.42
C ALA A 177 14.35 6.77 -14.59
N ILE A 178 13.31 7.54 -14.93
CA ILE A 178 12.02 7.59 -14.24
C ILE A 178 10.99 6.86 -15.12
N PRO A 179 10.41 5.72 -14.69
CA PRO A 179 9.43 4.99 -15.48
C PRO A 179 8.05 5.67 -15.41
N GLU A 180 7.49 6.00 -16.57
CA GLU A 180 6.08 6.32 -16.77
C GLU A 180 5.37 5.09 -17.33
N ILE A 181 4.35 4.60 -16.60
CA ILE A 181 3.70 3.34 -16.90
C ILE A 181 2.25 3.59 -17.27
N SER A 182 1.83 3.03 -18.39
CA SER A 182 0.43 2.98 -18.81
C SER A 182 0.08 1.55 -19.22
N ALA A 183 -1.07 1.06 -18.74
CA ALA A 183 -1.51 -0.28 -19.06
C ALA A 183 -3.02 -0.34 -19.27
N ASN A 184 -3.44 -1.26 -20.14
CA ASN A 184 -4.81 -1.70 -20.24
C ASN A 184 -4.84 -3.24 -20.28
N LYS A 185 -6.01 -3.85 -20.46
CA LYS A 185 -6.14 -5.31 -20.47
C LYS A 185 -5.39 -6.03 -21.60
N TYR A 186 -4.90 -5.31 -22.62
CA TYR A 186 -4.23 -5.89 -23.78
C TYR A 186 -2.74 -5.58 -23.83
N MET A 187 -2.37 -4.38 -23.40
CA MET A 187 -1.05 -3.83 -23.61
C MET A 187 -0.51 -3.13 -22.36
N LEU A 188 0.78 -3.28 -22.17
CA LEU A 188 1.59 -2.53 -21.21
C LEU A 188 2.54 -1.64 -22.00
N TRP A 189 2.63 -0.37 -21.64
CA TRP A 189 3.62 0.59 -22.12
C TRP A 189 4.42 1.12 -20.95
N ILE A 190 5.73 1.12 -21.07
CA ILE A 190 6.65 1.74 -20.13
C ILE A 190 7.52 2.69 -20.91
N ARG A 191 7.53 3.96 -20.55
CA ARG A 191 8.39 4.98 -21.10
C ARG A 191 9.28 5.51 -20.00
N PHE A 192 10.57 5.54 -20.23
CA PHE A 192 11.51 6.13 -19.30
C PHE A 192 11.76 7.59 -19.64
N MET A 193 11.77 8.41 -18.58
CA MET A 193 12.05 9.83 -18.65
C MET A 193 13.33 10.12 -17.87
N SER A 194 14.02 11.17 -18.22
CA SER A 194 15.10 11.76 -17.43
C SER A 194 14.69 13.15 -16.96
N GLN A 195 15.14 13.54 -15.77
CA GLN A 195 14.88 14.86 -15.23
C GLN A 195 16.18 15.42 -14.63
N ASP A 196 16.52 16.63 -15.05
CA ASP A 196 17.68 17.38 -14.54
C ASP A 196 17.16 18.55 -13.68
N GLY A 197 17.34 18.41 -12.36
CA GLY A 197 16.86 19.40 -11.38
C GLY A 197 15.36 19.69 -11.50
N ASP A 198 15.02 20.97 -11.59
CA ASP A 198 13.63 21.46 -11.71
C ASP A 198 13.12 21.53 -13.16
N MET A 199 13.89 21.03 -14.14
CA MET A 199 13.49 21.04 -15.54
C MET A 199 12.37 20.04 -15.82
N LYS A 200 11.59 20.31 -16.86
CA LYS A 200 10.56 19.37 -17.33
C LYS A 200 11.22 18.05 -17.75
N PRO A 201 10.66 16.89 -17.32
CA PRO A 201 11.15 15.59 -17.75
C PRO A 201 11.21 15.48 -19.28
N LYS A 202 12.27 14.85 -19.78
CA LYS A 202 12.50 14.57 -21.21
C LYS A 202 12.51 13.06 -21.43
N ALA A 203 12.14 12.62 -22.62
CA ALA A 203 12.25 11.22 -22.98
C ALA A 203 13.72 10.75 -22.88
N TYR A 204 13.91 9.56 -22.34
CA TYR A 204 15.23 8.94 -22.27
C TYR A 204 15.59 8.37 -23.65
N GLU A 205 16.77 8.70 -24.16
CA GLU A 205 17.14 8.40 -25.55
C GLU A 205 17.97 7.10 -25.70
N ASN A 206 18.52 6.60 -24.59
CA ASN A 206 19.35 5.40 -24.62
C ASN A 206 18.54 4.15 -24.21
N ASP A 207 19.09 2.99 -24.51
CA ASP A 207 18.55 1.70 -24.09
C ASP A 207 18.68 1.54 -22.56
N ILE A 208 17.61 1.08 -21.91
CA ILE A 208 17.54 0.89 -20.46
C ILE A 208 17.25 -0.57 -20.14
N PRO A 209 18.21 -1.30 -19.55
CA PRO A 209 17.93 -2.59 -18.95
C PRO A 209 17.16 -2.41 -17.64
N PHE A 210 16.11 -3.21 -17.46
CA PHE A 210 15.32 -3.20 -16.24
C PHE A 210 14.67 -4.56 -15.98
N ASP A 211 14.26 -4.78 -14.73
CA ASP A 211 13.48 -5.96 -14.38
C ASP A 211 11.99 -5.58 -14.34
N LEU A 212 11.19 -6.33 -15.10
CA LEU A 212 9.73 -6.23 -15.08
C LEU A 212 9.15 -7.44 -14.35
N THR A 213 8.40 -7.19 -13.29
CA THR A 213 7.65 -8.21 -12.57
C THR A 213 6.16 -8.00 -12.78
N LEU A 214 5.46 -9.00 -13.27
CA LEU A 214 4.01 -9.00 -13.42
C LEU A 214 3.42 -9.96 -12.40
N CYS A 215 2.49 -9.46 -11.57
CA CYS A 215 1.91 -10.18 -10.46
C CYS A 215 0.39 -10.37 -10.65
N ASN A 216 -0.06 -11.57 -10.38
CA ASN A 216 -1.49 -11.90 -10.31
C ASN A 216 -1.70 -13.09 -9.39
N PHE A 217 -2.90 -13.22 -8.89
CA PHE A 217 -3.37 -14.40 -8.17
C PHE A 217 -4.10 -15.36 -9.09
#